data_060fb8ea94ffc5322a5c95c381b63c06
#
_entry.id   060fb8ea94ffc5322a5c95c381b63c06
#
_cell.length_a   1.000
_cell.length_b   1.000
_cell.length_c   1.000
_cell.angle_alpha   90.00
_cell.angle_beta   90.00
_cell.angle_gamma   90.00
#
_symmetry.space_group_name_H-M   'P 1'
#
loop_
_entity.id
_entity.type
_entity.pdbx_description
1 polymer ?
#
loop_
_entity_poly.entity_id
_entity_poly.type
_entity_poly.pdbx_seq_one_letter_code
_entity_poly.pdbx_strand_id
1 'polypeptide(L)'
;MDPSPRVLIVSPVKNEAAHLQAVIRAVAAQDFPPARWIVVDDGSSDGTPAIARRVAADIPFMDVLDEGVGRGGRDPLAEGAAPKAFNRGLALVDLGEFTHVMKLDGDVELPPDYLQRLMSEFANDSRLGIACGDLVEGPPESRARIPIPAHHVHGAIKCYTLECFRAIGGLQERLGWDTIDETYARMRGYKTRSFRDFPAVHHRRLGSASGTLRGRARHGECAYVAHFSPLWVSLRAVKVARARPWGLTGAAFLYGYVRAAIQRVDRVPDPDFRRFARWELRQRMLRSLHVSPRAHL
;
A
#
# COMPACT_ATOMS: atom_id res chain seq x y z
N MET A 1 -4.02 15.47 27.31
CA MET A 1 -4.78 14.31 26.80
C MET A 1 -4.58 14.27 25.30
N ASP A 2 -4.02 13.19 24.75
CA ASP A 2 -4.02 13.04 23.31
C ASP A 2 -5.47 13.01 22.81
N PRO A 3 -5.77 13.71 21.72
CA PRO A 3 -7.13 13.71 21.17
C PRO A 3 -7.52 12.28 20.78
N SER A 4 -8.77 11.92 21.03
CA SER A 4 -9.31 10.61 20.60
C SER A 4 -9.00 10.40 19.12
N PRO A 5 -8.60 9.18 18.69
CA PRO A 5 -8.27 8.91 17.30
C PRO A 5 -9.42 9.28 16.36
N ARG A 6 -9.12 9.99 15.29
CA ARG A 6 -10.06 10.37 14.22
C ARG A 6 -9.46 9.92 12.89
N VAL A 7 -9.98 8.83 12.34
CA VAL A 7 -9.45 8.21 11.11
C VAL A 7 -10.20 8.73 9.89
N LEU A 8 -9.46 9.28 8.93
CA LEU A 8 -9.93 9.50 7.57
C LEU A 8 -9.56 8.29 6.72
N ILE A 9 -10.55 7.66 6.07
CA ILE A 9 -10.28 6.66 5.03
C ILE A 9 -10.49 7.30 3.66
N VAL A 10 -9.57 7.03 2.73
CA VAL A 10 -9.75 7.34 1.31
C VAL A 10 -9.55 6.06 0.51
N SER A 11 -10.54 5.71 -0.30
CA SER A 11 -10.55 4.50 -1.12
C SER A 11 -10.56 4.86 -2.62
N PRO A 12 -9.40 4.82 -3.30
CA PRO A 12 -9.37 4.80 -4.75
C PRO A 12 -10.01 3.52 -5.27
N VAL A 13 -11.02 3.64 -6.13
CA VAL A 13 -11.71 2.48 -6.71
C VAL A 13 -11.75 2.58 -8.23
N LYS A 14 -11.61 1.45 -8.91
CA LYS A 14 -11.79 1.33 -10.35
C LYS A 14 -12.20 -0.08 -10.75
N ASN A 15 -13.43 -0.23 -11.28
CA ASN A 15 -13.99 -1.51 -11.69
C ASN A 15 -14.00 -2.54 -10.53
N GLU A 16 -14.59 -2.13 -9.39
CA GLU A 16 -14.69 -2.92 -8.16
C GLU A 16 -16.14 -3.36 -7.86
N ALA A 17 -17.06 -3.35 -8.83
CA ALA A 17 -18.46 -3.70 -8.63
C ALA A 17 -18.67 -5.06 -7.95
N ALA A 18 -17.76 -6.01 -8.16
CA ALA A 18 -17.84 -7.34 -7.56
C ALA A 18 -17.56 -7.36 -6.05
N HIS A 19 -16.76 -6.42 -5.54
CA HIS A 19 -16.22 -6.48 -4.17
C HIS A 19 -16.62 -5.28 -3.31
N LEU A 20 -16.81 -4.11 -3.92
CA LEU A 20 -17.01 -2.85 -3.21
C LEU A 20 -18.14 -2.91 -2.18
N GLN A 21 -19.24 -3.60 -2.46
CA GLN A 21 -20.36 -3.70 -1.53
C GLN A 21 -19.98 -4.45 -0.22
N ALA A 22 -19.16 -5.49 -0.32
CA ALA A 22 -18.64 -6.21 0.86
C ALA A 22 -17.70 -5.31 1.67
N VAL A 23 -16.81 -4.58 0.98
CA VAL A 23 -15.89 -3.63 1.63
C VAL A 23 -16.67 -2.53 2.36
N ILE A 24 -17.71 -1.97 1.73
CA ILE A 24 -18.52 -0.92 2.34
C ILE A 24 -19.21 -1.45 3.62
N ARG A 25 -19.79 -2.63 3.57
CA ARG A 25 -20.40 -3.25 4.77
C ARG A 25 -19.40 -3.49 5.88
N ALA A 26 -18.20 -3.95 5.54
CA ALA A 26 -17.12 -4.21 6.50
C ALA A 26 -16.62 -2.93 7.19
N VAL A 27 -16.51 -1.82 6.45
CA VAL A 27 -16.15 -0.52 7.04
C VAL A 27 -17.28 0.06 7.88
N ALA A 28 -18.54 -0.09 7.44
CA ALA A 28 -19.71 0.35 8.20
C ALA A 28 -19.91 -0.44 9.51
N ALA A 29 -19.44 -1.69 9.56
CA ALA A 29 -19.56 -2.58 10.72
C ALA A 29 -18.31 -2.54 11.63
N GLN A 30 -17.42 -1.56 11.50
CA GLN A 30 -16.26 -1.44 12.37
C GLN A 30 -16.68 -1.07 13.81
N ASP A 31 -16.12 -1.76 14.81
CA ASP A 31 -16.33 -1.45 16.24
C ASP A 31 -15.85 -0.03 16.60
N PHE A 32 -14.86 0.46 15.85
CA PHE A 32 -14.39 1.83 15.88
C PHE A 32 -14.58 2.44 14.48
N PRO A 33 -15.70 3.13 14.20
CA PRO A 33 -15.98 3.67 12.88
C PRO A 33 -14.99 4.79 12.50
N PRO A 34 -14.68 4.96 11.21
CA PRO A 34 -13.88 6.10 10.76
C PRO A 34 -14.64 7.40 10.98
N ALA A 35 -13.94 8.49 11.21
CA ALA A 35 -14.53 9.82 11.33
C ALA A 35 -15.07 10.32 9.97
N ARG A 36 -14.43 9.92 8.87
CA ARG A 36 -14.89 10.16 7.49
C ARG A 36 -14.30 9.12 6.55
N TRP A 37 -15.04 8.78 5.52
CA TRP A 37 -14.60 7.89 4.45
C TRP A 37 -14.95 8.47 3.08
N ILE A 38 -13.96 8.59 2.20
CA ILE A 38 -14.14 9.12 0.85
C ILE A 38 -13.82 8.01 -0.15
N VAL A 39 -14.81 7.56 -0.91
CA VAL A 39 -14.62 6.64 -2.03
C VAL A 39 -14.43 7.46 -3.29
N VAL A 40 -13.29 7.30 -3.95
CA VAL A 40 -12.92 8.03 -5.16
C VAL A 40 -12.97 7.09 -6.35
N ASP A 41 -13.98 7.23 -7.19
CA ASP A 41 -14.08 6.48 -8.45
C ASP A 41 -13.16 7.09 -9.52
N ASP A 42 -12.16 6.32 -9.96
CA ASP A 42 -11.17 6.74 -10.95
C ASP A 42 -11.60 6.35 -12.39
N GLY A 43 -12.86 6.61 -12.70
CA GLY A 43 -13.44 6.36 -14.01
C GLY A 43 -13.73 4.89 -14.29
N SER A 44 -14.51 4.26 -13.43
CA SER A 44 -15.02 2.90 -13.65
C SER A 44 -15.96 2.83 -14.84
N SER A 45 -15.91 1.70 -15.54
CA SER A 45 -16.79 1.36 -16.66
C SER A 45 -17.86 0.33 -16.31
N ASP A 46 -17.87 -0.14 -15.06
CA ASP A 46 -18.82 -1.12 -14.52
C ASP A 46 -19.82 -0.48 -13.53
N GLY A 47 -20.53 -1.25 -12.74
CA GLY A 47 -21.50 -0.78 -11.75
C GLY A 47 -20.91 -0.13 -10.50
N THR A 48 -19.59 0.04 -10.39
CA THR A 48 -18.92 0.59 -9.20
C THR A 48 -19.51 1.91 -8.70
N PRO A 49 -19.64 2.98 -9.54
CA PRO A 49 -20.16 4.26 -9.07
C PRO A 49 -21.61 4.18 -8.57
N ALA A 50 -22.44 3.37 -9.24
CA ALA A 50 -23.84 3.18 -8.84
C ALA A 50 -23.96 2.47 -7.49
N ILE A 51 -23.14 1.45 -7.25
CA ILE A 51 -23.07 0.74 -5.97
C ILE A 51 -22.62 1.71 -4.87
N ALA A 52 -21.51 2.45 -5.09
CA ALA A 52 -20.98 3.38 -4.12
C ALA A 52 -22.01 4.42 -3.68
N ARG A 53 -22.66 5.11 -4.64
CA ARG A 53 -23.67 6.15 -4.35
C ARG A 53 -24.90 5.59 -3.61
N ARG A 54 -25.39 4.41 -4.05
CA ARG A 54 -26.58 3.79 -3.44
C ARG A 54 -26.35 3.46 -1.96
N VAL A 55 -25.16 2.94 -1.62
CA VAL A 55 -24.89 2.51 -0.25
C VAL A 55 -24.43 3.67 0.63
N ALA A 56 -23.75 4.68 0.06
CA ALA A 56 -23.32 5.88 0.79
C ALA A 56 -24.50 6.65 1.39
N ALA A 57 -25.68 6.59 0.77
CA ALA A 57 -26.88 7.27 1.28
C ALA A 57 -27.28 6.84 2.72
N ASP A 58 -26.91 5.63 3.11
CA ASP A 58 -27.23 5.05 4.43
C ASP A 58 -26.06 5.13 5.43
N ILE A 59 -24.90 5.69 5.03
CA ILE A 59 -23.69 5.72 5.85
C ILE A 59 -23.26 7.18 6.08
N PRO A 60 -23.53 7.78 7.24
CA PRO A 60 -23.36 9.22 7.50
C PRO A 60 -21.93 9.75 7.35
N PHE A 61 -20.93 8.90 7.49
CA PHE A 61 -19.50 9.26 7.39
C PHE A 61 -18.88 8.95 6.02
N MET A 62 -19.69 8.47 5.04
CA MET A 62 -19.21 8.08 3.71
C MET A 62 -19.60 9.09 2.64
N ASP A 63 -18.61 9.55 1.88
CA ASP A 63 -18.78 10.38 0.69
C ASP A 63 -18.28 9.65 -0.55
N VAL A 64 -18.83 9.97 -1.71
CA VAL A 64 -18.42 9.43 -3.00
C VAL A 64 -18.01 10.57 -3.94
N LEU A 65 -16.76 10.54 -4.39
CA LEU A 65 -16.28 11.38 -5.48
C LEU A 65 -16.24 10.54 -6.76
N ASP A 66 -17.09 10.90 -7.72
CA ASP A 66 -17.13 10.26 -9.03
C ASP A 66 -16.54 11.22 -10.08
N GLU A 67 -15.44 10.83 -10.69
CA GLU A 67 -14.75 11.66 -11.68
C GLU A 67 -15.15 11.39 -13.13
N GLY A 68 -16.14 10.51 -13.33
CA GLY A 68 -16.65 10.17 -14.67
C GLY A 68 -15.71 9.24 -15.46
N VAL A 69 -16.24 8.69 -16.55
CA VAL A 69 -15.53 7.77 -17.43
C VAL A 69 -14.47 8.52 -18.24
N GLY A 70 -13.23 7.97 -18.34
CA GLY A 70 -12.29 8.42 -19.37
C GLY A 70 -10.91 8.91 -18.91
N ARG A 71 -10.57 8.87 -17.64
CA ARG A 71 -9.24 9.27 -17.15
C ARG A 71 -8.23 8.13 -17.00
N GLY A 72 -8.36 7.05 -17.78
CA GLY A 72 -7.43 5.91 -17.76
C GLY A 72 -6.26 6.13 -18.73
N GLY A 73 -5.05 6.31 -18.23
CA GLY A 73 -3.83 6.25 -19.02
C GLY A 73 -3.55 4.83 -19.55
N ARG A 74 -2.59 4.70 -20.48
CA ARG A 74 -2.19 3.40 -21.06
C ARG A 74 -1.66 2.41 -20.01
N ASP A 75 -1.05 2.90 -18.94
CA ASP A 75 -0.58 2.10 -17.79
C ASP A 75 -0.87 2.81 -16.46
N PRO A 76 -2.08 2.62 -15.88
CA PRO A 76 -2.50 3.32 -14.66
C PRO A 76 -1.56 3.11 -13.47
N LEU A 77 -0.90 1.95 -13.37
CA LEU A 77 0.05 1.68 -12.28
C LEU A 77 1.36 2.45 -12.46
N ALA A 78 1.88 2.54 -13.69
CA ALA A 78 3.08 3.33 -13.98
C ALA A 78 2.82 4.83 -13.78
N GLU A 79 1.61 5.27 -14.07
CA GLU A 79 1.19 6.68 -13.94
C GLU A 79 0.78 7.07 -12.51
N GLY A 80 0.79 6.12 -11.56
CA GLY A 80 0.43 6.39 -10.17
C GLY A 80 -1.06 6.71 -9.98
N ALA A 81 -1.96 6.04 -10.69
CA ALA A 81 -3.40 6.29 -10.63
C ALA A 81 -3.97 6.20 -9.21
N ALA A 82 -3.61 5.16 -8.46
CA ALA A 82 -4.11 4.99 -7.10
C ALA A 82 -3.69 6.14 -6.14
N PRO A 83 -2.41 6.57 -6.05
CA PRO A 83 -2.07 7.74 -5.25
C PRO A 83 -2.66 9.05 -5.80
N LYS A 84 -2.85 9.20 -7.12
CA LYS A 84 -3.55 10.36 -7.68
C LYS A 84 -5.00 10.44 -7.21
N ALA A 85 -5.75 9.35 -7.32
CA ALA A 85 -7.13 9.29 -6.84
C ALA A 85 -7.20 9.50 -5.32
N PHE A 86 -6.27 8.91 -4.56
CA PHE A 86 -6.15 9.14 -3.12
C PHE A 86 -5.94 10.62 -2.80
N ASN A 87 -4.99 11.30 -3.44
CA ASN A 87 -4.71 12.71 -3.22
C ASN A 87 -5.90 13.61 -3.59
N ARG A 88 -6.67 13.23 -4.63
CA ARG A 88 -7.93 13.96 -4.97
C ARG A 88 -8.97 13.83 -3.85
N GLY A 89 -9.11 12.64 -3.25
CA GLY A 89 -9.97 12.47 -2.09
C GLY A 89 -9.52 13.31 -0.90
N LEU A 90 -8.22 13.39 -0.63
CA LEU A 90 -7.67 14.24 0.44
C LEU A 90 -7.94 15.72 0.23
N ALA A 91 -7.99 16.19 -1.01
CA ALA A 91 -8.25 17.61 -1.32
C ALA A 91 -9.67 18.08 -0.96
N LEU A 92 -10.59 17.15 -0.63
CA LEU A 92 -11.97 17.47 -0.23
C LEU A 92 -12.13 17.77 1.27
N VAL A 93 -11.08 17.64 2.07
CA VAL A 93 -11.16 17.73 3.52
C VAL A 93 -10.04 18.57 4.11
N ASP A 94 -10.30 19.19 5.26
CA ASP A 94 -9.23 19.70 6.11
C ASP A 94 -8.59 18.54 6.88
N LEU A 95 -7.36 18.21 6.53
CA LEU A 95 -6.61 17.15 7.23
C LEU A 95 -6.39 17.46 8.71
N GLY A 96 -6.48 18.72 9.14
CA GLY A 96 -6.36 19.11 10.55
C GLY A 96 -7.44 18.53 11.45
N GLU A 97 -8.55 18.07 10.88
CA GLU A 97 -9.65 17.45 11.64
C GLU A 97 -9.36 15.98 12.03
N PHE A 98 -8.31 15.38 11.49
CA PHE A 98 -8.01 13.96 11.66
C PHE A 98 -6.68 13.74 12.36
N THR A 99 -6.53 12.58 12.99
CA THR A 99 -5.28 12.13 13.60
C THR A 99 -4.56 11.10 12.74
N HIS A 100 -5.32 10.38 11.93
CA HIS A 100 -4.82 9.33 11.05
C HIS A 100 -5.45 9.41 9.66
N VAL A 101 -4.68 9.03 8.65
CA VAL A 101 -5.13 8.93 7.26
C VAL A 101 -4.86 7.52 6.76
N MET A 102 -5.87 6.87 6.19
CA MET A 102 -5.78 5.50 5.71
C MET A 102 -6.14 5.40 4.23
N LYS A 103 -5.29 4.76 3.45
CA LYS A 103 -5.65 4.26 2.11
C LYS A 103 -6.22 2.85 2.25
N LEU A 104 -7.42 2.64 1.71
CA LEU A 104 -8.09 1.35 1.67
C LEU A 104 -8.54 1.05 0.24
N ASP A 105 -8.09 -0.06 -0.35
CA ASP A 105 -8.51 -0.48 -1.69
C ASP A 105 -9.95 -1.04 -1.68
N GLY A 106 -10.66 -0.89 -2.79
CA GLY A 106 -12.07 -1.25 -2.93
C GLY A 106 -12.36 -2.76 -2.97
N ASP A 107 -11.33 -3.60 -2.85
CA ASP A 107 -11.40 -5.07 -2.82
C ASP A 107 -10.78 -5.68 -1.56
N VAL A 108 -10.59 -4.86 -0.50
CA VAL A 108 -10.06 -5.32 0.80
C VAL A 108 -11.11 -5.19 1.89
N GLU A 109 -11.52 -6.32 2.44
CA GLU A 109 -12.49 -6.44 3.52
C GLU A 109 -11.79 -6.50 4.88
N LEU A 110 -12.15 -5.56 5.77
CA LEU A 110 -11.60 -5.44 7.12
C LEU A 110 -12.42 -6.28 8.12
N PRO A 111 -11.79 -7.00 9.07
CA PRO A 111 -12.54 -7.57 10.19
C PRO A 111 -13.12 -6.46 11.09
N PRO A 112 -14.19 -6.73 11.86
CA PRO A 112 -14.90 -5.69 12.63
C PRO A 112 -14.04 -4.91 13.61
N ASP A 113 -13.06 -5.54 14.22
CA ASP A 113 -12.13 -4.97 15.21
C ASP A 113 -10.87 -4.32 14.61
N TYR A 114 -10.78 -4.25 13.26
CA TYR A 114 -9.54 -3.87 12.59
C TYR A 114 -9.07 -2.46 12.96
N LEU A 115 -9.92 -1.45 12.82
CA LEU A 115 -9.54 -0.05 13.10
C LEU A 115 -9.24 0.14 14.58
N GLN A 116 -10.01 -0.49 15.48
CA GLN A 116 -9.76 -0.42 16.91
C GLN A 116 -8.38 -0.96 17.28
N ARG A 117 -8.01 -2.15 16.75
CA ARG A 117 -6.71 -2.77 16.99
C ARG A 117 -5.58 -1.92 16.39
N LEU A 118 -5.77 -1.43 15.19
CA LEU A 118 -4.78 -0.60 14.52
C LEU A 118 -4.51 0.71 15.30
N MET A 119 -5.55 1.37 15.80
CA MET A 119 -5.39 2.56 16.64
C MET A 119 -4.69 2.24 17.97
N SER A 120 -4.96 1.08 18.56
CA SER A 120 -4.24 0.62 19.76
C SER A 120 -2.73 0.44 19.49
N GLU A 121 -2.35 -0.09 18.33
CA GLU A 121 -0.93 -0.24 17.98
C GLU A 121 -0.23 1.13 17.80
N PHE A 122 -0.91 2.11 17.21
CA PHE A 122 -0.38 3.48 17.14
C PHE A 122 -0.24 4.11 18.52
N ALA A 123 -1.18 3.91 19.41
CA ALA A 123 -1.11 4.41 20.77
C ALA A 123 0.03 3.79 21.60
N ASN A 124 0.35 2.52 21.34
CA ASN A 124 1.41 1.78 22.04
C ASN A 124 2.84 2.13 21.59
N ASP A 125 3.02 2.74 20.42
CA ASP A 125 4.35 3.13 19.92
C ASP A 125 4.29 4.50 19.24
N SER A 126 4.67 5.53 19.95
CA SER A 126 4.68 6.92 19.46
C SER A 126 5.57 7.17 18.23
N ARG A 127 6.48 6.25 17.92
CA ARG A 127 7.30 6.31 16.69
C ARG A 127 6.67 5.57 15.52
N LEU A 128 5.58 4.84 15.73
CA LEU A 128 4.88 4.14 14.64
C LEU A 128 4.20 5.17 13.74
N GLY A 129 4.72 5.35 12.53
CA GLY A 129 4.20 6.34 11.59
C GLY A 129 3.32 5.75 10.51
N ILE A 130 3.62 4.51 10.07
CA ILE A 130 2.86 3.80 9.03
C ILE A 130 2.60 2.37 9.48
N ALA A 131 1.35 1.94 9.45
CA ALA A 131 0.98 0.59 9.85
C ALA A 131 -0.20 0.01 9.06
N CYS A 132 -0.31 -1.32 9.11
CA CYS A 132 -1.49 -2.07 8.69
C CYS A 132 -1.58 -3.40 9.42
N GLY A 133 -2.72 -4.07 9.34
CA GLY A 133 -2.82 -5.51 9.55
C GLY A 133 -2.23 -6.28 8.37
N ASP A 134 -2.11 -7.59 8.51
CA ASP A 134 -1.67 -8.46 7.42
C ASP A 134 -2.78 -8.62 6.35
N LEU A 135 -2.43 -9.10 5.16
CA LEU A 135 -3.40 -9.47 4.12
C LEU A 135 -3.44 -10.98 3.92
N VAL A 136 -4.64 -11.51 3.77
CA VAL A 136 -4.89 -12.89 3.39
C VAL A 136 -5.65 -12.94 2.08
N GLU A 137 -5.30 -13.88 1.21
CA GLU A 137 -5.93 -14.13 -0.08
C GLU A 137 -6.42 -15.58 -0.17
N GLY A 138 -7.38 -15.80 -1.04
CA GLY A 138 -7.94 -17.12 -1.34
C GLY A 138 -9.34 -17.33 -0.74
N PRO A 139 -9.96 -18.46 -1.09
CA PRO A 139 -11.27 -18.81 -0.58
C PRO A 139 -11.23 -19.08 0.94
N PRO A 140 -12.35 -18.92 1.66
CA PRO A 140 -12.39 -18.98 3.12
C PRO A 140 -11.68 -20.19 3.73
N GLU A 141 -11.80 -21.34 3.08
CA GLU A 141 -11.25 -22.64 3.53
C GLU A 141 -9.74 -22.77 3.33
N SER A 142 -9.12 -21.92 2.52
CA SER A 142 -7.69 -21.99 2.16
C SER A 142 -7.00 -20.63 2.07
N ARG A 143 -7.44 -19.67 2.88
CA ARG A 143 -6.83 -18.34 2.94
C ARG A 143 -5.37 -18.43 3.33
N ALA A 144 -4.52 -17.82 2.52
CA ALA A 144 -3.08 -17.75 2.74
C ALA A 144 -2.62 -16.32 2.93
N ARG A 145 -1.67 -16.12 3.84
CA ARG A 145 -1.05 -14.79 4.05
C ARG A 145 -0.19 -14.41 2.87
N ILE A 146 -0.24 -13.12 2.54
CA ILE A 146 0.68 -12.53 1.56
C ILE A 146 1.99 -12.24 2.28
N PRO A 147 3.09 -12.95 1.93
CA PRO A 147 4.33 -12.83 2.67
C PRO A 147 5.05 -11.51 2.35
N ILE A 148 5.12 -10.63 3.34
CA ILE A 148 5.91 -9.40 3.30
C ILE A 148 6.84 -9.31 4.52
N PRO A 149 7.94 -8.55 4.43
CA PRO A 149 8.75 -8.24 5.61
C PRO A 149 7.95 -7.44 6.64
N ALA A 150 8.15 -7.67 7.93
CA ALA A 150 7.39 -7.01 8.99
C ALA A 150 7.47 -5.46 8.99
N HIS A 151 8.51 -4.90 8.39
CA HIS A 151 8.69 -3.45 8.24
C HIS A 151 8.04 -2.88 6.97
N HIS A 152 7.50 -3.73 6.11
CA HIS A 152 6.76 -3.30 4.92
C HIS A 152 5.26 -3.28 5.24
N VAL A 153 4.55 -2.31 4.71
CA VAL A 153 3.12 -2.08 4.94
C VAL A 153 2.39 -2.25 3.62
N HIS A 154 1.34 -3.08 3.60
CA HIS A 154 0.58 -3.33 2.38
C HIS A 154 -0.04 -2.04 1.82
N GLY A 155 0.26 -1.70 0.57
CA GLY A 155 -0.27 -0.51 -0.09
C GLY A 155 -1.80 -0.47 -0.19
N ALA A 156 -2.45 -1.64 -0.12
CA ALA A 156 -3.91 -1.76 -0.19
C ALA A 156 -4.66 -1.33 1.10
N ILE A 157 -3.98 -1.36 2.27
CA ILE A 157 -4.58 -1.07 3.58
C ILE A 157 -3.64 -0.25 4.48
N LYS A 158 -2.99 0.74 3.90
CA LYS A 158 -1.93 1.51 4.55
C LYS A 158 -2.49 2.68 5.35
N CYS A 159 -2.21 2.71 6.66
CA CYS A 159 -2.61 3.78 7.57
C CYS A 159 -1.38 4.55 8.08
N TYR A 160 -1.53 5.86 8.18
CA TYR A 160 -0.50 6.81 8.60
C TYR A 160 -0.99 7.60 9.81
N THR A 161 -0.10 7.91 10.78
CA THR A 161 -0.37 9.06 11.63
C THR A 161 -0.33 10.32 10.77
N LEU A 162 -1.18 11.29 11.06
CA LEU A 162 -1.20 12.56 10.30
C LEU A 162 0.16 13.28 10.37
N GLU A 163 0.83 13.20 11.51
CA GLU A 163 2.16 13.77 11.69
C GLU A 163 3.17 13.14 10.71
N CYS A 164 3.23 11.79 10.66
CA CYS A 164 4.08 11.09 9.72
C CYS A 164 3.72 11.42 8.28
N PHE A 165 2.42 11.42 7.93
CA PHE A 165 1.94 11.72 6.59
C PHE A 165 2.38 13.10 6.11
N ARG A 166 2.29 14.12 6.97
CA ARG A 166 2.78 15.47 6.70
C ARG A 166 4.31 15.52 6.60
N ALA A 167 5.01 14.83 7.49
CA ALA A 167 6.48 14.81 7.51
C ALA A 167 7.09 14.17 6.25
N ILE A 168 6.39 13.20 5.62
CA ILE A 168 6.84 12.58 4.35
C ILE A 168 6.39 13.34 3.11
N GLY A 169 5.55 14.38 3.26
CA GLY A 169 5.00 15.16 2.15
C GLY A 169 3.85 14.48 1.40
N GLY A 170 3.13 13.55 2.05
CA GLY A 170 2.01 12.81 1.43
C GLY A 170 2.45 11.72 0.47
N LEU A 171 1.51 11.21 -0.35
CA LEU A 171 1.81 10.18 -1.34
C LEU A 171 2.29 10.79 -2.65
N GLN A 172 3.42 10.28 -3.16
CA GLN A 172 3.92 10.67 -4.48
C GLN A 172 3.12 9.97 -5.59
N GLU A 173 2.69 10.72 -6.58
CA GLU A 173 1.88 10.25 -7.71
C GLU A 173 2.73 9.56 -8.76
N ARG A 174 3.36 8.46 -8.37
CA ARG A 174 4.30 7.71 -9.22
C ARG A 174 4.36 6.24 -8.88
N LEU A 175 4.97 5.46 -9.75
CA LEU A 175 5.26 4.05 -9.51
C LEU A 175 6.18 3.89 -8.30
N GLY A 176 5.88 2.90 -7.44
CA GLY A 176 6.68 2.58 -6.25
C GLY A 176 6.40 3.48 -5.04
N TRP A 177 5.34 4.29 -5.10
CA TRP A 177 4.91 5.19 -4.01
C TRP A 177 4.86 4.49 -2.65
N ASP A 178 4.39 3.25 -2.61
CA ASP A 178 4.22 2.41 -1.42
C ASP A 178 5.53 1.95 -0.75
N THR A 179 6.64 2.06 -1.45
CA THR A 179 8.00 1.85 -0.94
C THR A 179 8.68 3.19 -0.63
N ILE A 180 8.38 4.20 -1.42
CA ILE A 180 8.95 5.55 -1.30
C ILE A 180 8.47 6.20 0.00
N ASP A 181 7.16 6.18 0.28
CA ASP A 181 6.58 6.73 1.50
C ASP A 181 7.15 6.10 2.77
N GLU A 182 7.27 4.76 2.80
CA GLU A 182 7.90 4.06 3.93
C GLU A 182 9.37 4.42 4.10
N THR A 183 10.09 4.60 3.01
CA THR A 183 11.50 4.98 3.06
C THR A 183 11.65 6.39 3.62
N TYR A 184 10.81 7.34 3.21
CA TYR A 184 10.75 8.68 3.81
C TYR A 184 10.36 8.63 5.29
N ALA A 185 9.37 7.83 5.66
CA ALA A 185 8.97 7.69 7.06
C ALA A 185 10.14 7.23 7.93
N ARG A 186 10.86 6.18 7.52
CA ARG A 186 12.02 5.68 8.24
C ARG A 186 13.19 6.69 8.23
N MET A 187 13.38 7.43 7.15
CA MET A 187 14.37 8.52 7.08
C MET A 187 14.06 9.64 8.08
N ARG A 188 12.79 9.89 8.37
CA ARG A 188 12.31 10.87 9.37
C ARG A 188 12.24 10.29 10.79
N GLY A 189 12.68 9.04 11.02
CA GLY A 189 12.72 8.41 12.34
C GLY A 189 11.47 7.64 12.74
N TYR A 190 10.44 7.60 11.90
CA TYR A 190 9.25 6.80 12.13
C TYR A 190 9.49 5.32 11.89
N LYS A 191 8.73 4.47 12.58
CA LYS A 191 8.65 3.04 12.31
C LYS A 191 7.54 2.75 11.30
N THR A 192 7.76 1.71 10.49
CA THR A 192 6.75 1.16 9.59
C THR A 192 6.54 -0.31 9.93
N ARG A 193 5.30 -0.79 10.07
CA ARG A 193 5.04 -2.16 10.54
C ARG A 193 3.73 -2.73 10.01
N SER A 194 3.75 -4.02 9.64
CA SER A 194 2.54 -4.82 9.45
C SER A 194 2.38 -5.80 10.62
N PHE A 195 1.12 -5.95 11.07
CA PHE A 195 0.73 -6.77 12.21
C PHE A 195 0.01 -8.03 11.74
N ARG A 196 0.39 -9.19 12.29
CA ARG A 196 -0.16 -10.48 11.87
C ARG A 196 -1.48 -10.85 12.53
N ASP A 197 -1.81 -10.19 13.63
CA ASP A 197 -2.88 -10.65 14.53
C ASP A 197 -4.28 -10.24 14.09
N PHE A 198 -4.41 -9.29 13.15
CA PHE A 198 -5.68 -8.82 12.59
C PHE A 198 -5.61 -8.72 11.06
N PRO A 199 -5.62 -9.87 10.35
CA PRO A 199 -5.53 -9.88 8.90
C PRO A 199 -6.83 -9.38 8.26
N ALA A 200 -6.70 -8.60 7.19
CA ALA A 200 -7.78 -8.24 6.28
C ALA A 200 -7.82 -9.19 5.08
N VAL A 201 -8.99 -9.32 4.45
CA VAL A 201 -9.20 -10.21 3.30
C VAL A 201 -9.07 -9.42 2.00
N HIS A 202 -8.13 -9.81 1.16
CA HIS A 202 -7.97 -9.26 -0.18
C HIS A 202 -8.68 -10.18 -1.18
N HIS A 203 -9.76 -9.73 -1.77
CA HIS A 203 -10.61 -10.54 -2.65
C HIS A 203 -9.95 -10.83 -3.99
N ARG A 204 -9.18 -9.89 -4.51
CA ARG A 204 -8.44 -10.07 -5.75
C ARG A 204 -7.00 -10.50 -5.48
N ARG A 205 -6.53 -11.55 -6.15
CA ARG A 205 -5.14 -11.97 -6.01
C ARG A 205 -4.18 -10.88 -6.48
N LEU A 206 -3.20 -10.56 -5.65
CA LEU A 206 -2.14 -9.60 -5.99
C LEU A 206 -1.47 -9.99 -7.32
N GLY A 207 -1.43 -9.02 -8.25
CA GLY A 207 -0.81 -9.21 -9.56
C GLY A 207 -1.66 -9.96 -10.58
N SER A 208 -2.91 -10.36 -10.27
CA SER A 208 -3.80 -11.01 -11.23
C SER A 208 -4.11 -10.14 -12.45
N ALA A 209 -4.26 -8.84 -12.26
CA ALA A 209 -4.58 -7.88 -13.32
C ALA A 209 -3.48 -7.74 -14.39
N SER A 210 -2.22 -7.98 -14.05
CA SER A 210 -1.09 -7.76 -14.98
C SER A 210 -0.27 -9.02 -15.29
N GLY A 211 -0.59 -10.15 -14.65
CA GLY A 211 0.18 -11.39 -14.74
C GLY A 211 1.52 -11.36 -13.99
N THR A 212 1.96 -12.54 -13.55
CA THR A 212 3.11 -12.70 -12.64
C THR A 212 4.41 -12.06 -13.15
N LEU A 213 4.76 -12.28 -14.42
CA LEU A 213 6.03 -11.78 -14.96
C LEU A 213 6.03 -10.25 -15.13
N ARG A 214 4.91 -9.68 -15.60
CA ARG A 214 4.77 -8.23 -15.73
C ARG A 214 4.81 -7.54 -14.35
N GLY A 215 4.14 -8.12 -13.34
CA GLY A 215 4.22 -7.65 -11.97
C GLY A 215 5.65 -7.69 -11.43
N ARG A 216 6.43 -8.75 -11.72
CA ARG A 216 7.84 -8.82 -11.32
C ARG A 216 8.72 -7.79 -12.03
N ALA A 217 8.49 -7.54 -13.30
CA ALA A 217 9.19 -6.47 -14.02
C ALA A 217 8.89 -5.09 -13.41
N ARG A 218 7.64 -4.81 -13.04
CA ARG A 218 7.27 -3.58 -12.33
C ARG A 218 7.97 -3.43 -10.97
N HIS A 219 8.08 -4.50 -10.19
CA HIS A 219 8.86 -4.45 -8.95
C HIS A 219 10.34 -4.12 -9.21
N GLY A 220 10.92 -4.58 -10.31
CA GLY A 220 12.26 -4.20 -10.74
C GLY A 220 12.36 -2.70 -11.08
N GLU A 221 11.39 -2.17 -11.80
CA GLU A 221 11.28 -0.74 -12.10
C GLU A 221 11.12 0.10 -10.82
N CYS A 222 10.26 -0.31 -9.88
CA CYS A 222 10.14 0.33 -8.56
C CYS A 222 11.48 0.39 -7.83
N ALA A 223 12.26 -0.71 -7.87
CA ALA A 223 13.58 -0.75 -7.26
C ALA A 223 14.57 0.25 -7.91
N TYR A 224 14.47 0.47 -9.23
CA TYR A 224 15.24 1.49 -9.92
C TYR A 224 14.83 2.89 -9.49
N VAL A 225 13.55 3.18 -9.49
CA VAL A 225 12.97 4.47 -9.09
C VAL A 225 13.36 4.83 -7.65
N ALA A 226 13.33 3.86 -6.74
CA ALA A 226 13.70 4.02 -5.33
C ALA A 226 15.23 3.96 -5.07
N HIS A 227 16.08 4.08 -6.07
CA HIS A 227 17.54 4.06 -5.96
C HIS A 227 18.18 2.80 -5.38
N PHE A 228 17.52 1.66 -5.47
CA PHE A 228 18.09 0.42 -4.98
C PHE A 228 19.37 0.06 -5.75
N SER A 229 20.39 -0.42 -5.02
CA SER A 229 21.68 -0.71 -5.64
C SER A 229 21.61 -1.93 -6.57
N PRO A 230 22.39 -1.97 -7.68
CA PRO A 230 22.44 -3.13 -8.57
C PRO A 230 22.77 -4.44 -7.83
N LEU A 231 23.69 -4.40 -6.86
CA LEU A 231 24.03 -5.56 -6.04
C LEU A 231 22.82 -6.11 -5.28
N TRP A 232 22.06 -5.23 -4.61
CA TRP A 232 20.84 -5.65 -3.90
C TRP A 232 19.80 -6.23 -4.88
N VAL A 233 19.64 -5.58 -6.05
CA VAL A 233 18.72 -6.02 -7.09
C VAL A 233 19.08 -7.41 -7.59
N SER A 234 20.37 -7.70 -7.82
CA SER A 234 20.85 -9.02 -8.24
C SER A 234 20.58 -10.10 -7.19
N LEU A 235 20.88 -9.82 -5.91
CA LEU A 235 20.59 -10.75 -4.81
C LEU A 235 19.07 -10.99 -4.65
N ARG A 236 18.28 -9.94 -4.81
CA ARG A 236 16.81 -10.03 -4.77
C ARG A 236 16.28 -10.86 -5.93
N ALA A 237 16.83 -10.69 -7.14
CA ALA A 237 16.45 -11.45 -8.32
C ALA A 237 16.67 -12.95 -8.13
N VAL A 238 17.82 -13.36 -7.55
CA VAL A 238 18.10 -14.76 -7.20
C VAL A 238 17.07 -15.30 -6.21
N LYS A 239 16.69 -14.52 -5.19
CA LYS A 239 15.64 -14.92 -4.25
C LYS A 239 14.27 -15.07 -4.93
N VAL A 240 13.91 -14.11 -5.77
CA VAL A 240 12.62 -14.10 -6.50
C VAL A 240 12.57 -15.23 -7.53
N ALA A 241 13.69 -15.61 -8.14
CA ALA A 241 13.80 -16.71 -9.11
C ALA A 241 13.38 -18.09 -8.55
N ARG A 242 13.30 -18.22 -7.21
CA ARG A 242 12.79 -19.44 -6.55
C ARG A 242 11.28 -19.58 -6.59
N ALA A 243 10.53 -18.54 -6.99
CA ALA A 243 9.10 -18.60 -7.20
C ALA A 243 8.77 -19.10 -8.62
N ARG A 244 7.60 -19.76 -8.78
CA ARG A 244 7.13 -20.19 -10.11
C ARG A 244 6.66 -19.00 -10.96
N PRO A 245 6.89 -18.99 -12.28
CA PRO A 245 7.73 -19.93 -13.04
C PRO A 245 9.22 -19.73 -12.74
N TRP A 246 9.91 -20.82 -12.40
CA TRP A 246 11.28 -20.85 -11.88
C TRP A 246 12.26 -20.10 -12.81
N GLY A 247 13.12 -19.27 -12.24
CA GLY A 247 14.08 -18.46 -13.00
C GLY A 247 13.45 -17.24 -13.68
N LEU A 248 12.32 -17.40 -14.37
CA LEU A 248 11.68 -16.34 -15.16
C LEU A 248 11.22 -15.16 -14.30
N THR A 249 10.79 -15.40 -13.07
CA THR A 249 10.40 -14.34 -12.13
C THR A 249 11.57 -13.44 -11.73
N GLY A 250 12.75 -14.04 -11.52
CA GLY A 250 13.98 -13.29 -11.27
C GLY A 250 14.47 -12.54 -12.50
N ALA A 251 14.42 -13.18 -13.66
CA ALA A 251 14.76 -12.55 -14.94
C ALA A 251 13.83 -11.35 -15.25
N ALA A 252 12.53 -11.51 -15.03
CA ALA A 252 11.56 -10.42 -15.21
C ALA A 252 11.84 -9.25 -14.26
N PHE A 253 12.20 -9.52 -13.00
CA PHE A 253 12.58 -8.49 -12.04
C PHE A 253 13.84 -7.71 -12.50
N LEU A 254 14.88 -8.41 -12.94
CA LEU A 254 16.10 -7.78 -13.49
C LEU A 254 15.79 -6.99 -14.76
N TYR A 255 15.00 -7.57 -15.67
CA TYR A 255 14.58 -6.90 -16.89
C TYR A 255 13.91 -5.55 -16.60
N GLY A 256 12.96 -5.51 -15.64
CA GLY A 256 12.30 -4.25 -15.27
C GLY A 256 13.27 -3.19 -14.76
N TYR A 257 14.23 -3.57 -13.92
CA TYR A 257 15.25 -2.66 -13.40
C TYR A 257 16.16 -2.13 -14.51
N VAL A 258 16.69 -3.01 -15.38
CA VAL A 258 17.59 -2.66 -16.47
C VAL A 258 16.87 -1.81 -17.53
N ARG A 259 15.64 -2.20 -17.89
CA ARG A 259 14.79 -1.44 -18.80
C ARG A 259 14.59 -0.01 -18.32
N ALA A 260 14.21 0.16 -17.03
CA ALA A 260 14.02 1.48 -16.43
C ALA A 260 15.32 2.30 -16.43
N ALA A 261 16.47 1.65 -16.24
CA ALA A 261 17.78 2.30 -16.30
C ALA A 261 18.12 2.78 -17.73
N ILE A 262 17.88 1.95 -18.73
CA ILE A 262 18.11 2.28 -20.15
C ILE A 262 17.18 3.42 -20.60
N GLN A 263 15.89 3.34 -20.21
CA GLN A 263 14.90 4.37 -20.51
C GLN A 263 15.06 5.64 -19.69
N ARG A 264 15.99 5.65 -18.72
CA ARG A 264 16.24 6.79 -17.82
C ARG A 264 14.97 7.25 -17.11
N VAL A 265 14.14 6.29 -16.67
CA VAL A 265 12.92 6.60 -15.93
C VAL A 265 13.24 7.50 -14.72
N ASP A 266 12.39 8.49 -14.47
CA ASP A 266 12.61 9.46 -13.40
C ASP A 266 12.67 8.77 -12.04
N ARG A 267 13.77 8.98 -11.33
CA ARG A 267 13.99 8.52 -9.96
C ARG A 267 13.45 9.53 -8.95
N VAL A 268 13.34 9.13 -7.71
CA VAL A 268 13.10 10.07 -6.62
C VAL A 268 14.21 11.14 -6.64
N PRO A 269 13.90 12.43 -6.84
CA PRO A 269 14.91 13.46 -7.08
C PRO A 269 15.71 13.86 -5.83
N ASP A 270 15.26 13.44 -4.63
CA ASP A 270 15.84 13.79 -3.34
C ASP A 270 17.19 13.07 -3.10
N PRO A 271 18.32 13.80 -2.96
CA PRO A 271 19.62 13.19 -2.70
C PRO A 271 19.73 12.55 -1.31
N ASP A 272 18.98 13.05 -0.31
CA ASP A 272 18.97 12.50 1.05
C ASP A 272 18.21 11.17 1.06
N PHE A 273 17.08 11.09 0.38
CA PHE A 273 16.38 9.85 0.13
C PHE A 273 17.31 8.81 -0.51
N ARG A 274 18.04 9.18 -1.56
CA ARG A 274 18.98 8.28 -2.23
C ARG A 274 20.07 7.77 -1.28
N ARG A 275 20.65 8.64 -0.46
CA ARG A 275 21.67 8.26 0.53
C ARG A 275 21.11 7.32 1.57
N PHE A 276 19.94 7.65 2.12
CA PHE A 276 19.27 6.85 3.13
C PHE A 276 18.84 5.47 2.60
N ALA A 277 18.18 5.40 1.44
CA ALA A 277 17.74 4.15 0.84
C ALA A 277 18.91 3.18 0.62
N ARG A 278 20.03 3.67 0.11
CA ARG A 278 21.24 2.85 -0.09
C ARG A 278 21.87 2.39 1.22
N TRP A 279 21.95 3.27 2.21
CA TRP A 279 22.44 2.94 3.53
C TRP A 279 21.55 1.88 4.21
N GLU A 280 20.25 2.08 4.20
CA GLU A 280 19.29 1.15 4.80
C GLU A 280 19.36 -0.25 4.17
N LEU A 281 19.43 -0.33 2.84
CA LEU A 281 19.58 -1.61 2.14
C LEU A 281 20.90 -2.31 2.50
N ARG A 282 22.00 -1.54 2.62
CA ARG A 282 23.28 -2.08 3.07
C ARG A 282 23.18 -2.66 4.49
N GLN A 283 22.54 -1.93 5.42
CA GLN A 283 22.33 -2.42 6.79
C GLN A 283 21.50 -3.71 6.81
N ARG A 284 20.45 -3.79 5.99
CA ARG A 284 19.63 -5.00 5.87
C ARG A 284 20.41 -6.20 5.31
N MET A 285 21.25 -5.98 4.32
CA MET A 285 22.13 -7.03 3.79
C MET A 285 23.10 -7.54 4.85
N LEU A 286 23.76 -6.65 5.57
CA LEU A 286 24.70 -7.01 6.64
C LEU A 286 24.01 -7.81 7.74
N ARG A 287 22.83 -7.38 8.19
CA ARG A 287 22.05 -8.13 9.20
C ARG A 287 21.65 -9.52 8.71
N SER A 288 21.31 -9.69 7.44
CA SER A 288 20.96 -11.00 6.88
C SER A 288 22.14 -11.98 6.83
N LEU A 289 23.38 -11.47 6.78
CA LEU A 289 24.61 -12.26 6.82
C LEU A 289 25.00 -12.65 8.27
N HIS A 290 24.57 -11.88 9.28
CA HIS A 290 24.89 -12.12 10.70
C HIS A 290 23.83 -12.96 11.44
N VAL A 291 22.69 -13.25 10.83
CA VAL A 291 21.72 -14.21 11.37
C VAL A 291 22.24 -15.61 11.10
N SER A 292 23.06 -16.14 12.04
CA SER A 292 23.41 -17.56 12.13
C SER A 292 22.14 -18.42 12.13
N PRO A 293 22.17 -19.59 11.48
CA PRO A 293 21.11 -20.58 11.59
C PRO A 293 21.16 -21.19 13.00
N ARG A 294 20.44 -20.61 13.97
CA ARG A 294 20.17 -21.26 15.26
C ARG A 294 18.68 -21.38 15.44
N ALA A 295 18.31 -22.65 15.58
CA ALA A 295 17.10 -23.22 16.12
C ALA A 295 16.18 -23.90 15.11
N HIS A 296 16.60 -25.07 14.67
CA HIS A 296 15.73 -26.24 14.55
C HIS A 296 16.41 -27.35 15.41
N LEU A 297 16.00 -27.46 16.64
CA LEU A 297 15.95 -28.64 17.47
C LEU A 297 14.67 -28.57 18.27
#